data_a9713c17a6471adcf2ca64e9d4fa3245
#
_entry.id   a9713c17a6471adcf2ca64e9d4fa3245
#
_cell.length_a   1.000
_cell.length_b   1.000
_cell.length_c   1.000
_cell.angle_alpha   90.00
_cell.angle_beta   90.00
_cell.angle_gamma   90.00
#
_symmetry.space_group_name_H-M   'P 1'
#
loop_
_entity.id
_entity.type
_entity.pdbx_description
1 polymer ?
#
loop_
_entity_poly.entity_id
_entity_poly.type
_entity_poly.pdbx_seq_one_letter_code
_entity_poly.pdbx_strand_id
1 'polypeptide(L)'
;MLPGVLEERMDSRYDATAVTVSLEAAWNLRTEGAVYSPFIAADYTRLKTDGFTERGGISALSVDSASDTFSTATLGVRGDWDLGQKAALYASAGWRHAFGDRSVQRSAGFVGTASEFSVQSVTLAKNAAIGELGVSLVTSPRSRLALSLQGLSGDGQTAYGGQVTWGVSF
;
A
#
# COMPACT_ATOMS: atom_id res chain seq x y z
N MET A 1 5.14 -47.60 8.07
CA MET A 1 6.14 -46.64 8.54
C MET A 1 6.74 -45.99 7.29
N LEU A 2 6.42 -44.76 6.98
CA LEU A 2 7.06 -44.01 5.91
C LEU A 2 8.36 -43.43 6.47
N PRO A 3 9.52 -43.81 5.99
CA PRO A 3 10.77 -43.25 6.44
C PRO A 3 11.01 -41.94 5.70
N GLY A 4 11.26 -40.86 6.42
CA GLY A 4 11.90 -39.68 5.89
C GLY A 4 11.07 -38.39 5.80
N VAL A 5 10.14 -38.13 6.73
CA VAL A 5 9.70 -36.76 7.00
C VAL A 5 10.70 -36.20 8.01
N LEU A 6 11.67 -35.44 7.54
CA LEU A 6 12.50 -34.60 8.40
C LEU A 6 11.62 -33.44 8.86
N GLU A 7 11.14 -33.50 10.09
CA GLU A 7 10.55 -32.34 10.76
C GLU A 7 11.73 -31.43 11.20
N GLU A 8 12.06 -30.45 10.40
CA GLU A 8 13.00 -29.41 10.78
C GLU A 8 12.24 -28.23 11.37
N ARG A 9 12.61 -27.81 12.57
CA ARG A 9 12.14 -26.57 13.18
C ARG A 9 13.17 -25.49 12.97
N MET A 10 12.81 -24.47 12.20
CA MET A 10 13.65 -23.32 11.93
C MET A 10 13.11 -22.12 12.71
N ASP A 11 14.01 -21.42 13.39
CA ASP A 11 13.71 -20.19 14.12
C ASP A 11 14.56 -19.06 13.54
N SER A 12 13.92 -17.93 13.26
CA SER A 12 14.59 -16.70 12.84
C SER A 12 13.94 -15.49 13.49
N ARG A 13 14.69 -14.41 13.62
CA ARG A 13 14.21 -13.11 14.07
C ARG A 13 14.84 -12.03 13.22
N TYR A 14 14.04 -11.08 12.76
CA TYR A 14 14.53 -9.92 12.05
C TYR A 14 13.71 -8.68 12.43
N ASP A 15 14.33 -7.51 12.29
CA ASP A 15 13.69 -6.22 12.49
C ASP A 15 13.54 -5.52 11.14
N ALA A 16 12.44 -4.79 10.99
CA ALA A 16 12.17 -3.96 9.83
C ALA A 16 11.70 -2.58 10.28
N THR A 17 12.26 -1.55 9.68
CA THR A 17 11.90 -0.16 9.95
C THR A 17 11.44 0.50 8.66
N ALA A 18 10.25 1.10 8.68
CA ALA A 18 9.72 1.89 7.59
C ALA A 18 9.51 3.34 8.05
N VAL A 19 10.02 4.27 7.26
CA VAL A 19 9.79 5.71 7.46
C VAL A 19 9.14 6.25 6.20
N THR A 20 7.97 6.86 6.35
CA THR A 20 7.23 7.50 5.25
C THR A 20 7.04 8.97 5.54
N VAL A 21 7.32 9.79 4.55
CA VAL A 21 7.03 11.23 4.55
C VAL A 21 6.08 11.50 3.39
N SER A 22 4.95 12.14 3.69
CA SER A 22 3.93 12.49 2.70
C SER A 22 3.67 13.98 2.74
N LEU A 23 3.59 14.60 1.57
CA LEU A 23 3.25 16.01 1.37
C LEU A 23 2.11 16.10 0.37
N GLU A 24 1.12 16.93 0.66
CA GLU A 24 0.01 17.21 -0.26
C GLU A 24 -0.32 18.70 -0.24
N ALA A 25 -0.61 19.23 -1.41
CA ALA A 25 -1.21 20.55 -1.60
C ALA A 25 -2.51 20.39 -2.40
N ALA A 26 -3.58 20.99 -1.91
CA ALA A 26 -4.89 20.95 -2.55
C ALA A 26 -5.56 22.32 -2.51
N TRP A 27 -6.39 22.61 -3.50
CA TRP A 27 -7.17 23.85 -3.61
C TRP A 27 -8.64 23.53 -3.69
N ASN A 28 -9.43 24.07 -2.74
CA ASN A 28 -10.86 23.83 -2.69
C ASN A 28 -11.63 24.85 -3.53
N LEU A 29 -12.22 24.41 -4.62
CA LEU A 29 -13.11 25.17 -5.49
C LEU A 29 -14.56 24.80 -5.11
N ARG A 30 -15.26 25.74 -4.50
CA ARG A 30 -16.63 25.51 -4.02
C ARG A 30 -17.65 26.02 -5.05
N THR A 31 -18.64 25.19 -5.31
CA THR A 31 -19.82 25.51 -6.09
C THR A 31 -21.07 25.23 -5.25
N GLU A 32 -22.24 25.54 -5.77
CA GLU A 32 -23.52 25.22 -5.12
C GLU A 32 -23.68 23.68 -5.09
N GLY A 33 -23.65 23.09 -3.88
CA GLY A 33 -23.80 21.64 -3.67
C GLY A 33 -22.58 20.75 -3.95
N ALA A 34 -21.42 21.33 -4.32
CA ALA A 34 -20.23 20.54 -4.57
C ALA A 34 -18.93 21.28 -4.18
N VAL A 35 -17.91 20.50 -3.83
CA VAL A 35 -16.54 20.98 -3.66
C VAL A 35 -15.63 20.16 -4.56
N TYR A 36 -14.83 20.82 -5.39
CA TYR A 36 -13.80 20.20 -6.22
C TYR A 36 -12.44 20.58 -5.68
N SER A 37 -11.57 19.59 -5.51
CA SER A 37 -10.25 19.80 -4.91
C SER A 37 -9.16 19.19 -5.80
N PRO A 38 -8.66 19.95 -6.81
CA PRO A 38 -7.42 19.54 -7.47
C PRO A 38 -6.29 19.49 -6.45
N PHE A 39 -5.43 18.48 -6.56
CA PHE A 39 -4.33 18.25 -5.64
C PHE A 39 -3.07 17.75 -6.34
N ILE A 40 -1.96 18.00 -5.69
CA ILE A 40 -0.68 17.38 -5.98
C ILE A 40 -0.14 16.79 -4.68
N ALA A 41 0.36 15.56 -4.74
CA ALA A 41 0.94 14.88 -3.59
C ALA A 41 2.28 14.26 -3.96
N ALA A 42 3.17 14.14 -2.97
CA ALA A 42 4.45 13.46 -3.07
C ALA A 42 4.65 12.60 -1.84
N ASP A 43 5.05 11.35 -2.04
CA ASP A 43 5.37 10.42 -0.98
C ASP A 43 6.81 9.92 -1.13
N TYR A 44 7.48 9.79 0.00
CA TYR A 44 8.80 9.20 0.11
C TYR A 44 8.77 8.15 1.22
N THR A 45 9.10 6.91 0.89
CA THR A 45 9.17 5.81 1.85
C THR A 45 10.55 5.18 1.79
N ARG A 46 11.21 5.05 2.94
CA ARG A 46 12.41 4.28 3.12
C ARG A 46 12.10 3.07 3.99
N LEU A 47 12.34 1.88 3.44
CA LEU A 47 12.21 0.60 4.11
C LEU A 47 13.61 0.02 4.33
N LYS A 48 13.96 -0.21 5.60
CA LYS A 48 15.17 -0.92 5.99
C LYS A 48 14.76 -2.24 6.62
N THR A 49 15.31 -3.35 6.13
CA THR A 49 15.12 -4.68 6.70
C THR A 49 16.49 -5.23 7.08
N ASP A 50 16.64 -5.66 8.31
CA ASP A 50 17.88 -6.28 8.76
C ASP A 50 17.98 -7.70 8.19
N GLY A 51 19.22 -8.13 7.90
CA GLY A 51 19.51 -9.50 7.51
C GLY A 51 19.28 -10.46 8.67
N PHE A 52 19.00 -11.72 8.35
CA PHE A 52 18.87 -12.76 9.35
C PHE A 52 19.42 -14.09 8.85
N THR A 53 19.76 -14.96 9.79
CA THR A 53 20.15 -16.33 9.51
C THR A 53 19.29 -17.26 10.34
N GLU A 54 18.62 -18.19 9.68
CA GLU A 54 17.84 -19.23 10.34
C GLU A 54 18.76 -20.22 11.05
N ARG A 55 18.26 -20.81 12.12
CA ARG A 55 18.94 -21.84 12.89
C ARG A 55 18.03 -23.03 13.08
N GLY A 56 18.57 -24.26 13.07
CA GLY A 56 17.85 -25.46 13.46
C GLY A 56 17.68 -26.51 12.36
N GLY A 57 18.25 -26.36 11.17
CA GLY A 57 18.14 -27.36 10.10
C GLY A 57 19.18 -27.22 9.00
N ILE A 58 19.28 -28.24 8.15
CA ILE A 58 20.16 -28.20 6.94
C ILE A 58 19.59 -27.31 5.84
N SER A 59 18.30 -27.00 5.92
CA SER A 59 17.60 -26.09 4.99
C SER A 59 17.57 -24.63 5.48
N ALA A 60 18.34 -24.29 6.51
CA ALA A 60 18.40 -22.94 7.08
C ALA A 60 18.84 -21.91 6.03
N LEU A 61 18.16 -20.77 5.99
CA LEU A 61 18.41 -19.67 5.06
C LEU A 61 19.21 -18.55 5.74
N SER A 62 20.09 -17.92 4.97
CA SER A 62 20.69 -16.63 5.28
C SER A 62 20.15 -15.60 4.29
N VAL A 63 19.58 -14.51 4.83
CA VAL A 63 19.02 -13.41 4.04
C VAL A 63 19.76 -12.13 4.39
N ASP A 64 20.23 -11.44 3.37
CA ASP A 64 21.00 -10.20 3.54
C ASP A 64 20.10 -9.03 3.98
N SER A 65 20.71 -8.07 4.68
CA SER A 65 20.07 -6.80 4.98
C SER A 65 19.83 -6.01 3.70
N ALA A 66 18.74 -5.25 3.64
CA ALA A 66 18.47 -4.40 2.50
C ALA A 66 17.83 -3.06 2.91
N SER A 67 18.02 -2.05 2.06
CA SER A 67 17.40 -0.74 2.19
C SER A 67 16.80 -0.34 0.85
N ASP A 68 15.48 -0.21 0.83
CA ASP A 68 14.73 0.17 -0.36
C ASP A 68 14.13 1.56 -0.17
N THR A 69 14.07 2.32 -1.25
CA THR A 69 13.52 3.67 -1.26
C THR A 69 12.49 3.77 -2.37
N PHE A 70 11.29 4.20 -2.01
CA PHE A 70 10.18 4.40 -2.93
C PHE A 70 9.76 5.86 -2.89
N SER A 71 9.63 6.47 -4.06
CA SER A 71 9.14 7.84 -4.19
C SER A 71 8.02 7.87 -5.21
N THR A 72 6.94 8.57 -4.89
CA THR A 72 5.82 8.76 -5.82
C THR A 72 5.41 10.22 -5.88
N ALA A 73 4.90 10.65 -7.02
CA ALA A 73 4.15 11.89 -7.16
C ALA A 73 2.77 11.58 -7.75
N THR A 74 1.76 12.25 -7.25
CA THR A 74 0.37 12.10 -7.68
C THR A 74 -0.20 13.47 -8.03
N LEU A 75 -0.83 13.56 -9.19
CA LEU A 75 -1.67 14.69 -9.58
C LEU A 75 -3.10 14.19 -9.74
N GLY A 76 -4.07 14.89 -9.16
CA GLY A 76 -5.44 14.43 -9.20
C GLY A 76 -6.47 15.49 -8.86
N VAL A 77 -7.71 15.06 -8.85
CA VAL A 77 -8.86 15.86 -8.42
C VAL A 77 -9.77 15.01 -7.53
N ARG A 78 -10.29 15.62 -6.48
CA ARG A 78 -11.39 15.09 -5.64
C ARG A 78 -12.63 15.91 -5.87
N GLY A 79 -13.77 15.28 -5.76
CA GLY A 79 -15.08 15.90 -5.77
C GLY A 79 -15.93 15.37 -4.63
N ASP A 80 -16.58 16.28 -3.93
CA ASP A 80 -17.54 16.00 -2.86
C ASP A 80 -18.86 16.66 -3.23
N TRP A 81 -19.95 15.90 -3.21
CA TRP A 81 -21.29 16.34 -3.58
C TRP A 81 -22.27 16.07 -2.45
N ASP A 82 -22.94 17.10 -2.01
CA ASP A 82 -24.04 16.97 -1.05
C ASP A 82 -25.28 16.41 -1.75
N LEU A 83 -25.73 15.24 -1.33
CA LEU A 83 -26.98 14.60 -1.79
C LEU A 83 -28.13 14.84 -0.80
N GLY A 84 -28.13 16.00 -0.16
CA GLY A 84 -29.07 16.38 0.87
C GLY A 84 -28.56 16.12 2.29
N GLN A 85 -29.45 16.24 3.30
CA GLN A 85 -29.04 16.25 4.70
C GLN A 85 -28.45 14.91 5.22
N LYS A 86 -28.64 13.81 4.51
CA LYS A 86 -28.28 12.47 5.00
C LYS A 86 -27.30 11.70 4.14
N ALA A 87 -26.95 12.24 2.99
CA ALA A 87 -26.05 11.56 2.07
C ALA A 87 -25.05 12.52 1.42
N ALA A 88 -23.83 12.05 1.21
CA ALA A 88 -22.82 12.72 0.43
C ALA A 88 -22.12 11.70 -0.47
N LEU A 89 -21.86 12.07 -1.70
CA LEU A 89 -21.05 11.33 -2.65
C LEU A 89 -19.66 11.93 -2.67
N TYR A 90 -18.63 11.11 -2.79
CA TYR A 90 -17.28 11.57 -3.05
C TYR A 90 -16.62 10.71 -4.13
N ALA A 91 -15.78 11.33 -4.92
CA ALA A 91 -14.99 10.64 -5.90
C ALA A 91 -13.60 11.27 -6.02
N SER A 92 -12.62 10.48 -6.40
CA SER A 92 -11.30 11.00 -6.78
C SER A 92 -10.80 10.30 -8.02
N ALA A 93 -10.01 11.03 -8.80
CA ALA A 93 -9.26 10.49 -9.92
C ALA A 93 -7.89 11.15 -9.97
N GLY A 94 -6.85 10.38 -10.29
CA GLY A 94 -5.49 10.89 -10.34
C GLY A 94 -4.57 10.03 -11.15
N TRP A 95 -3.41 10.60 -11.43
CA TRP A 95 -2.28 9.95 -12.06
C TRP A 95 -1.12 9.92 -11.10
N ARG A 96 -0.58 8.73 -10.83
CA ARG A 96 0.58 8.52 -9.97
C ARG A 96 1.78 8.11 -10.80
N HIS A 97 2.91 8.74 -10.56
CA HIS A 97 4.21 8.38 -11.13
C HIS A 97 5.15 7.91 -10.01
N ALA A 98 5.80 6.77 -10.19
CA ALA A 98 6.80 6.24 -9.28
C ALA A 98 8.21 6.49 -9.82
N PHE A 99 9.10 6.98 -8.95
CA PHE A 99 10.48 7.30 -9.25
C PHE A 99 11.42 6.28 -8.60
N GLY A 100 12.62 6.11 -9.18
CA GLY A 100 13.66 5.23 -8.62
C GLY A 100 13.30 3.76 -8.65
N ASP A 101 13.72 3.04 -7.60
CA ASP A 101 13.46 1.62 -7.45
C ASP A 101 11.97 1.37 -7.23
N ARG A 102 11.47 0.35 -7.88
CA ARG A 102 10.03 0.04 -7.87
C ARG A 102 9.71 -1.36 -7.35
N SER A 103 10.74 -2.12 -7.03
CA SER A 103 10.61 -3.48 -6.49
C SER A 103 11.60 -3.70 -5.37
N VAL A 104 11.22 -4.53 -4.43
CA VAL A 104 12.11 -5.03 -3.38
C VAL A 104 12.78 -6.29 -3.89
N GLN A 105 14.11 -6.32 -3.89
CA GLN A 105 14.90 -7.52 -4.16
C GLN A 105 15.56 -8.01 -2.88
N ARG A 106 15.53 -9.31 -2.67
CA ARG A 106 16.19 -9.98 -1.54
C ARG A 106 17.04 -11.11 -2.04
N SER A 107 18.32 -11.11 -1.68
CA SER A 107 19.19 -12.24 -1.88
C SER A 107 19.13 -13.15 -0.65
N ALA A 108 19.00 -14.42 -0.88
CA ALA A 108 19.01 -15.45 0.14
C ALA A 108 19.83 -16.64 -0.32
N GLY A 109 20.48 -17.32 0.62
CA GLY A 109 21.25 -18.52 0.36
C GLY A 109 21.03 -19.55 1.46
N PHE A 110 21.21 -20.83 1.14
CA PHE A 110 21.20 -21.87 2.17
C PHE A 110 22.51 -21.82 2.96
N VAL A 111 22.40 -21.88 4.28
CA VAL A 111 23.57 -21.88 5.18
C VAL A 111 24.48 -23.06 4.85
N GLY A 112 25.78 -22.79 4.62
CA GLY A 112 26.79 -23.81 4.28
C GLY A 112 26.86 -24.23 2.81
N THR A 113 26.13 -23.55 1.92
CA THR A 113 26.23 -23.74 0.47
C THR A 113 26.69 -22.46 -0.23
N ALA A 114 27.22 -22.60 -1.45
CA ALA A 114 27.53 -21.43 -2.30
C ALA A 114 26.38 -21.04 -3.22
N SER A 115 25.19 -21.60 -3.02
CA SER A 115 24.04 -21.36 -3.86
C SER A 115 23.23 -20.19 -3.29
N GLU A 116 23.16 -19.11 -4.03
CA GLU A 116 22.33 -17.94 -3.74
C GLU A 116 21.17 -17.87 -4.74
N PHE A 117 20.05 -17.38 -4.28
CA PHE A 117 18.90 -17.06 -5.11
C PHE A 117 18.32 -15.70 -4.71
N SER A 118 17.69 -15.04 -5.64
CA SER A 118 17.02 -13.77 -5.38
C SER A 118 15.51 -13.92 -5.48
N VAL A 119 14.81 -13.29 -4.53
CA VAL A 119 13.36 -13.15 -4.55
C VAL A 119 13.03 -11.68 -4.81
N GLN A 120 12.20 -11.43 -5.79
CA GLN A 120 11.74 -10.10 -6.14
C GLN A 120 10.25 -9.94 -5.80
N SER A 121 9.89 -8.81 -5.17
CA SER A 121 8.50 -8.47 -4.93
C SER A 121 7.79 -8.05 -6.22
N VAL A 122 6.47 -7.91 -6.14
CA VAL A 122 5.69 -7.26 -7.21
C VAL A 122 6.24 -5.85 -7.44
N THR A 123 6.54 -5.56 -8.71
CA THR A 123 7.07 -4.24 -9.10
C THR A 123 5.96 -3.20 -9.06
N LEU A 124 6.19 -2.08 -8.40
CA LEU A 124 5.29 -0.93 -8.41
C LEU A 124 5.16 -0.38 -9.84
N ALA A 125 3.93 -0.15 -10.30
CA ALA A 125 3.69 0.47 -11.60
C ALA A 125 4.37 1.83 -11.68
N LYS A 126 5.15 2.07 -12.75
CA LYS A 126 5.82 3.36 -12.97
C LYS A 126 4.81 4.48 -13.14
N ASN A 127 3.76 4.20 -13.91
CA ASN A 127 2.64 5.08 -14.15
C ASN A 127 1.35 4.34 -13.85
N ALA A 128 0.48 4.94 -13.06
CA ALA A 128 -0.81 4.36 -12.74
C ALA A 128 -1.92 5.42 -12.68
N ALA A 129 -3.05 5.11 -13.26
CA ALA A 129 -4.29 5.78 -12.96
C ALA A 129 -4.82 5.25 -11.62
N ILE A 130 -5.25 6.15 -10.75
CA ILE A 130 -5.87 5.82 -9.47
C ILE A 130 -7.24 6.46 -9.39
N GLY A 131 -8.18 5.82 -8.71
CA GLY A 131 -9.52 6.36 -8.53
C GLY A 131 -10.21 5.79 -7.31
N GLU A 132 -11.12 6.57 -6.78
CA GLU A 132 -11.99 6.18 -5.69
C GLU A 132 -13.39 6.75 -5.94
N LEU A 133 -14.42 5.99 -5.57
CA LEU A 133 -15.80 6.41 -5.55
C LEU A 133 -16.43 5.91 -4.26
N GLY A 134 -17.11 6.80 -3.52
CA GLY A 134 -17.73 6.40 -2.29
C GLY A 134 -18.95 7.23 -1.95
N VAL A 135 -19.77 6.68 -1.07
CA VAL A 135 -20.96 7.31 -0.52
C VAL A 135 -20.92 7.27 1.00
N SER A 136 -21.29 8.37 1.61
CA SER A 136 -21.45 8.51 3.06
C SER A 136 -22.90 8.78 3.39
N LEU A 137 -23.45 8.01 4.34
CA LEU A 137 -24.85 8.06 4.76
C LEU A 137 -24.92 8.34 6.26
N VAL A 138 -25.71 9.32 6.65
CA VAL A 138 -26.09 9.55 8.06
C VAL A 138 -27.23 8.61 8.41
N THR A 139 -26.92 7.53 9.15
CA THR A 139 -27.89 6.50 9.53
C THR A 139 -28.68 6.86 10.79
N SER A 140 -28.09 7.71 11.65
CA SER A 140 -28.77 8.31 12.80
C SER A 140 -28.07 9.63 13.19
N PRO A 141 -28.60 10.44 14.14
CA PRO A 141 -27.92 11.65 14.60
C PRO A 141 -26.51 11.43 15.14
N ARG A 142 -26.18 10.20 15.52
CA ARG A 142 -24.89 9.82 16.09
C ARG A 142 -24.15 8.74 15.29
N SER A 143 -24.67 8.32 14.14
CA SER A 143 -24.00 7.27 13.36
C SER A 143 -23.94 7.61 11.88
N ARG A 144 -22.83 7.23 11.26
CA ARG A 144 -22.54 7.39 9.84
C ARG A 144 -21.98 6.11 9.26
N LEU A 145 -22.46 5.72 8.11
CA LEU A 145 -21.95 4.63 7.30
C LEU A 145 -21.30 5.21 6.04
N ALA A 146 -20.09 4.76 5.72
CA ALA A 146 -19.44 5.10 4.46
C ALA A 146 -19.06 3.81 3.73
N LEU A 147 -19.25 3.83 2.42
CA LEU A 147 -18.89 2.75 1.50
C LEU A 147 -18.00 3.36 0.42
N SER A 148 -16.87 2.73 0.09
CA SER A 148 -16.05 3.14 -1.04
C SER A 148 -15.52 1.97 -1.84
N LEU A 149 -15.25 2.25 -3.13
CA LEU A 149 -14.54 1.41 -4.06
C LEU A 149 -13.33 2.19 -4.55
N GLN A 150 -12.18 1.55 -4.58
CA GLN A 150 -10.93 2.14 -5.04
C GLN A 150 -10.28 1.24 -6.08
N GLY A 151 -9.58 1.86 -7.00
CA GLY A 151 -8.88 1.15 -8.06
C GLY A 151 -7.58 1.83 -8.47
N LEU A 152 -6.67 0.99 -8.97
CA LEU A 152 -5.42 1.39 -9.57
C LEU A 152 -5.20 0.56 -10.81
N SER A 153 -4.76 1.21 -11.90
CA SER A 153 -4.38 0.53 -13.15
C SER A 153 -3.20 1.23 -13.80
N GLY A 154 -2.15 0.48 -14.13
CA GLY A 154 -0.97 0.99 -14.83
C GLY A 154 0.15 -0.03 -14.94
N ASP A 155 0.96 0.09 -15.98
CA ASP A 155 2.19 -0.68 -16.27
C ASP A 155 2.13 -2.17 -15.88
N GLY A 156 1.07 -2.88 -16.32
CA GLY A 156 0.89 -4.30 -16.02
C GLY A 156 0.38 -4.63 -14.61
N GLN A 157 0.06 -3.61 -13.80
CA GLN A 157 -0.52 -3.76 -12.47
C GLN A 157 -1.98 -3.28 -12.46
N THR A 158 -2.88 -4.09 -11.94
CA THR A 158 -4.25 -3.70 -11.64
C THR A 158 -4.60 -4.15 -10.23
N ALA A 159 -5.14 -3.23 -9.44
CA ALA A 159 -5.61 -3.52 -8.09
C ALA A 159 -6.94 -2.82 -7.86
N TYR A 160 -7.82 -3.45 -7.11
CA TYR A 160 -9.10 -2.86 -6.68
C TYR A 160 -9.42 -3.32 -5.27
N GLY A 161 -10.17 -2.49 -4.58
CA GLY A 161 -10.60 -2.76 -3.21
C GLY A 161 -11.89 -2.07 -2.87
N GLY A 162 -12.53 -2.53 -1.81
CA GLY A 162 -13.70 -1.90 -1.23
C GLY A 162 -13.53 -1.72 0.26
N GLN A 163 -14.11 -0.68 0.80
CA GLN A 163 -14.09 -0.37 2.22
C GLN A 163 -15.49 -0.04 2.72
N VAL A 164 -15.77 -0.53 3.91
CA VAL A 164 -16.97 -0.18 4.69
C VAL A 164 -16.51 0.41 6.01
N THR A 165 -16.96 1.61 6.31
CA THR A 165 -16.66 2.29 7.58
C THR A 165 -17.96 2.65 8.28
N TRP A 166 -18.08 2.24 9.54
CA TRP A 166 -19.20 2.63 10.40
C TRP A 166 -18.65 3.38 11.61
N GLY A 167 -19.09 4.62 11.75
CA GLY A 167 -18.70 5.50 12.85
C GLY A 167 -19.89 5.79 13.77
N VAL A 168 -19.67 5.77 15.08
CA VAL A 168 -20.66 6.14 16.11
C VAL A 168 -20.04 7.15 17.05
N SER A 169 -20.73 8.26 17.29
CA SER A 169 -20.36 9.27 18.30
C SER A 169 -21.24 9.09 19.55
N PHE A 170 -20.69 9.13 20.74
CA PHE A 170 -21.36 9.03 22.04
C PHE A 170 -21.14 10.28 22.89
#